data_071dd2f785d22222d02d941bbe699aa4
#
_entry.id   071dd2f785d22222d02d941bbe699aa4
#
_cell.length_a   1.000
_cell.length_b   1.000
_cell.length_c   1.000
_cell.angle_alpha   90.00
_cell.angle_beta   90.00
_cell.angle_gamma   90.00
#
_symmetry.space_group_name_H-M   'P 1'
#
loop_
_entity.id
_entity.type
_entity.pdbx_description
1 polymer ?
#
loop_
_entity_poly.entity_id
_entity_poly.type
_entity_poly.pdbx_seq_one_letter_code
_entity_poly.pdbx_strand_id
1 'polypeptide(L)'
;MFFRKPKSQEEVRLGELRRLSIDAFDQSMPEITRTEQRAKAEIATSISIFERACSEFEALAIEPNTENMYMPNINSIKAQKSAYSKTMLGIISALSGCEYSGESSYARLMDMRGKVDKILSKILQSNGSFRQVIYSYSNNIGDFKKAYSILEEVSKRAGLAIERHEPQYSRFQRLYSSIAELESLYATSSELRASISSLGDMAAESHDNSAGRAEGTKLHEKVYSLRKRIAEESSRVSSIYNEVEAALAQIKRSAKKYDHISAEKEKLSSIIDNPERLISEKGTRENFIRLVKDMRSSISESKIDIKNPEDIINTIDRVIDFGMAERMDEISSRRNIIRSLQQELYSLEKTKEELEAGLRSIEKSKESKEQMEDKLRAVEKETTASKAKVEESFMDLYGKKIRIVPDQEY
;
A
#
# COMPACT_ATOMS: atom_id res chain seq x y z
N MET A 1 -57.51 23.49 -19.55
CA MET A 1 -56.12 23.33 -19.04
C MET A 1 -56.08 22.07 -18.20
N PHE A 2 -55.60 20.95 -18.74
CA PHE A 2 -55.40 19.73 -17.96
C PHE A 2 -54.04 19.84 -17.26
N PHE A 3 -54.05 20.07 -15.96
CA PHE A 3 -52.87 19.93 -15.12
C PHE A 3 -52.44 18.43 -15.16
N ARG A 4 -51.47 18.07 -16.00
CA ARG A 4 -50.76 16.79 -15.84
C ARG A 4 -50.10 16.85 -14.47
N LYS A 5 -50.54 16.00 -13.53
CA LYS A 5 -49.79 15.74 -12.29
C LYS A 5 -48.34 15.48 -12.64
N PRO A 6 -47.36 16.09 -11.98
CA PRO A 6 -45.99 15.77 -12.19
C PRO A 6 -45.84 14.25 -11.96
N LYS A 7 -45.30 13.50 -12.94
CA LYS A 7 -44.94 12.09 -12.75
C LYS A 7 -44.03 12.06 -11.50
N SER A 8 -44.42 11.28 -10.51
CA SER A 8 -43.60 11.08 -9.29
C SER A 8 -42.21 10.70 -9.72
N GLN A 9 -41.23 11.36 -9.21
CA GLN A 9 -39.82 11.02 -9.41
C GLN A 9 -39.59 9.69 -8.70
N GLU A 10 -39.12 8.70 -9.43
CA GLU A 10 -38.83 7.36 -8.91
C GLU A 10 -37.47 7.41 -8.18
N GLU A 11 -37.44 7.05 -6.91
CA GLU A 11 -36.17 6.90 -6.17
C GLU A 11 -35.56 5.55 -6.49
N VAL A 12 -34.31 5.55 -6.93
CA VAL A 12 -33.57 4.36 -7.35
C VAL A 12 -32.28 4.27 -6.54
N ARG A 13 -32.03 3.13 -5.93
CA ARG A 13 -30.77 2.85 -5.24
C ARG A 13 -29.62 2.69 -6.21
N LEU A 14 -28.45 3.12 -5.81
CA LEU A 14 -27.27 3.07 -6.66
C LEU A 14 -26.98 1.65 -7.16
N GLY A 15 -27.02 0.61 -6.28
CA GLY A 15 -26.79 -0.77 -6.64
C GLY A 15 -27.82 -1.40 -7.58
N GLU A 16 -29.02 -0.78 -7.70
CA GLU A 16 -30.07 -1.23 -8.61
C GLU A 16 -30.03 -0.52 -9.97
N LEU A 17 -29.22 0.54 -10.08
CA LEU A 17 -29.24 1.45 -11.22
C LEU A 17 -28.80 0.77 -12.53
N ARG A 18 -27.80 -0.11 -12.47
CA ARG A 18 -27.36 -0.89 -13.64
C ARG A 18 -28.48 -1.77 -14.18
N ARG A 19 -29.12 -2.52 -13.30
CA ARG A 19 -30.23 -3.41 -13.67
C ARG A 19 -31.37 -2.63 -14.26
N LEU A 20 -31.76 -1.52 -13.61
CA LEU A 20 -32.83 -0.65 -14.12
C LEU A 20 -32.48 -0.09 -15.50
N SER A 21 -31.24 0.27 -15.77
CA SER A 21 -30.79 0.78 -17.05
C SER A 21 -30.87 -0.28 -18.16
N ILE A 22 -30.54 -1.53 -17.86
CA ILE A 22 -30.65 -2.66 -18.80
C ILE A 22 -32.12 -2.96 -19.07
N ASP A 23 -32.94 -3.07 -18.05
CA ASP A 23 -34.37 -3.34 -18.17
C ASP A 23 -35.07 -2.23 -18.98
N ALA A 24 -34.74 -0.98 -18.72
CA ALA A 24 -35.28 0.17 -19.48
C ALA A 24 -34.82 0.16 -20.93
N PHE A 25 -33.57 -0.21 -21.21
CA PHE A 25 -33.04 -0.33 -22.55
C PHE A 25 -33.74 -1.44 -23.32
N ASP A 26 -33.86 -2.65 -22.75
CA ASP A 26 -34.54 -3.78 -23.39
C ASP A 26 -36.03 -3.51 -23.63
N GLN A 27 -36.70 -2.81 -22.69
CA GLN A 27 -38.07 -2.36 -22.88
C GLN A 27 -38.23 -1.30 -23.99
N SER A 28 -37.24 -0.44 -24.19
CA SER A 28 -37.24 0.58 -25.22
C SER A 28 -37.01 -0.02 -26.65
N MET A 29 -36.47 -1.24 -26.71
CA MET A 29 -36.12 -1.93 -27.97
C MET A 29 -36.81 -3.28 -28.15
N PRO A 30 -38.14 -3.31 -28.23
CA PRO A 30 -38.87 -4.60 -28.34
C PRO A 30 -38.55 -5.40 -29.63
N GLU A 31 -38.09 -4.70 -30.68
CA GLU A 31 -37.64 -5.38 -31.93
C GLU A 31 -36.37 -6.21 -31.68
N ILE A 32 -35.42 -5.69 -30.97
CA ILE A 32 -34.17 -6.40 -30.62
C ILE A 32 -34.46 -7.60 -29.74
N THR A 33 -35.27 -7.44 -28.70
CA THR A 33 -35.63 -8.52 -27.78
C THR A 33 -36.37 -9.64 -28.52
N ARG A 34 -37.30 -9.29 -29.41
CA ARG A 34 -38.00 -10.29 -30.26
C ARG A 34 -37.04 -10.97 -31.24
N THR A 35 -36.12 -10.22 -31.84
CA THR A 35 -35.14 -10.78 -32.79
C THR A 35 -34.18 -11.72 -32.06
N GLU A 36 -33.73 -11.41 -30.85
CA GLU A 36 -32.93 -12.29 -30.01
C GLU A 36 -33.65 -13.61 -29.71
N GLN A 37 -34.89 -13.54 -29.23
CA GLN A 37 -35.69 -14.74 -28.91
C GLN A 37 -35.92 -15.61 -30.11
N ARG A 38 -36.26 -14.98 -31.27
CA ARG A 38 -36.45 -15.70 -32.52
C ARG A 38 -35.16 -16.35 -33.04
N ALA A 39 -34.05 -15.64 -32.97
CA ALA A 39 -32.72 -16.15 -33.34
C ALA A 39 -32.36 -17.38 -32.51
N LYS A 40 -32.58 -17.36 -31.19
CA LYS A 40 -32.37 -18.52 -30.29
C LYS A 40 -33.15 -19.74 -30.74
N ALA A 41 -34.45 -19.58 -31.04
CA ALA A 41 -35.31 -20.67 -31.48
C ALA A 41 -34.89 -21.23 -32.85
N GLU A 42 -34.53 -20.35 -33.79
CA GLU A 42 -34.08 -20.75 -35.11
C GLU A 42 -32.70 -21.43 -35.11
N ILE A 43 -31.77 -20.97 -34.27
CA ILE A 43 -30.48 -21.65 -34.07
C ILE A 43 -30.70 -23.05 -33.50
N ALA A 44 -31.55 -23.20 -32.48
CA ALA A 44 -31.87 -24.51 -31.90
C ALA A 44 -32.51 -25.44 -32.96
N THR A 45 -33.40 -24.92 -33.80
CA THR A 45 -34.02 -25.66 -34.92
C THR A 45 -32.95 -26.08 -35.95
N SER A 46 -32.04 -25.18 -36.30
CA SER A 46 -30.96 -25.49 -37.24
C SER A 46 -30.02 -26.58 -36.70
N ILE A 47 -29.65 -26.52 -35.43
CA ILE A 47 -28.84 -27.55 -34.75
C ILE A 47 -29.52 -28.89 -34.85
N SER A 48 -30.80 -28.99 -34.50
CA SER A 48 -31.56 -30.24 -34.57
C SER A 48 -31.64 -30.81 -35.99
N ILE A 49 -31.80 -29.94 -37.01
CA ILE A 49 -31.80 -30.39 -38.43
C ILE A 49 -30.39 -30.89 -38.81
N PHE A 50 -29.30 -30.21 -38.43
CA PHE A 50 -27.94 -30.66 -38.71
C PHE A 50 -27.63 -32.01 -38.06
N GLU A 51 -27.98 -32.18 -36.77
CA GLU A 51 -27.75 -33.45 -36.03
C GLU A 51 -28.48 -34.60 -36.71
N ARG A 52 -29.77 -34.41 -37.07
CA ARG A 52 -30.53 -35.38 -37.81
C ARG A 52 -29.92 -35.66 -39.16
N ALA A 53 -29.61 -34.64 -39.96
CA ALA A 53 -28.98 -34.76 -41.26
C ALA A 53 -27.66 -35.53 -41.20
N CYS A 54 -26.80 -35.28 -40.19
CA CYS A 54 -25.56 -36.02 -40.01
C CYS A 54 -25.82 -37.50 -39.72
N SER A 55 -26.80 -37.83 -38.85
CA SER A 55 -27.17 -39.20 -38.52
C SER A 55 -27.75 -39.97 -39.74
N GLU A 56 -28.68 -39.34 -40.42
CA GLU A 56 -29.27 -39.92 -41.64
C GLU A 56 -28.23 -40.08 -42.75
N PHE A 57 -27.35 -39.07 -42.94
CA PHE A 57 -26.29 -39.12 -43.94
C PHE A 57 -25.29 -40.25 -43.63
N GLU A 58 -24.92 -40.48 -42.40
CA GLU A 58 -24.04 -41.57 -41.99
C GLU A 58 -24.67 -42.95 -42.20
N ALA A 59 -25.99 -43.08 -41.98
CA ALA A 59 -26.76 -44.33 -42.18
C ALA A 59 -27.05 -44.66 -43.63
N LEU A 60 -26.85 -43.73 -44.59
CA LEU A 60 -27.14 -43.97 -46.00
C LEU A 60 -26.34 -45.17 -46.56
N ALA A 61 -27.07 -46.18 -47.07
CA ALA A 61 -26.50 -47.30 -47.79
C ALA A 61 -26.31 -47.03 -49.31
N ILE A 62 -26.67 -45.80 -49.74
CA ILE A 62 -26.67 -45.41 -51.14
C ILE A 62 -25.25 -45.30 -51.68
N GLU A 63 -25.00 -45.89 -52.86
CA GLU A 63 -23.73 -45.68 -53.56
C GLU A 63 -23.63 -44.24 -54.03
N PRO A 64 -22.42 -43.64 -53.91
CA PRO A 64 -22.20 -42.28 -54.39
C PRO A 64 -22.46 -42.20 -55.91
N ASN A 65 -22.96 -41.05 -56.35
CA ASN A 65 -23.12 -40.81 -57.79
C ASN A 65 -21.73 -40.78 -58.44
N THR A 66 -21.44 -41.81 -59.21
CA THR A 66 -20.14 -42.10 -59.82
C THR A 66 -20.12 -42.03 -61.35
N GLU A 67 -21.15 -41.46 -61.96
CA GLU A 67 -21.27 -41.44 -63.45
C GLU A 67 -20.04 -40.91 -64.18
N ASN A 68 -19.18 -40.15 -63.49
CA ASN A 68 -17.94 -39.55 -64.01
C ASN A 68 -16.69 -39.82 -63.15
N MET A 69 -16.65 -40.81 -62.23
CA MET A 69 -15.55 -41.09 -61.34
C MET A 69 -14.80 -42.38 -61.70
N TYR A 70 -13.45 -42.32 -61.61
CA TYR A 70 -12.61 -43.52 -61.64
C TYR A 70 -12.83 -44.38 -60.37
N MET A 71 -12.97 -45.71 -60.59
CA MET A 71 -13.22 -46.72 -59.54
C MET A 71 -12.29 -46.55 -58.23
N PRO A 72 -11.02 -46.20 -58.34
CA PRO A 72 -10.19 -46.03 -57.15
C PRO A 72 -10.67 -44.97 -56.18
N ASN A 73 -11.44 -43.98 -56.59
CA ASN A 73 -11.91 -42.84 -55.76
C ASN A 73 -13.17 -43.19 -54.96
N ILE A 74 -13.90 -44.23 -55.25
CA ILE A 74 -15.19 -44.60 -54.60
C ILE A 74 -14.95 -44.96 -53.13
N ASN A 75 -13.95 -45.78 -52.83
CA ASN A 75 -13.63 -46.14 -51.43
C ASN A 75 -13.14 -44.96 -50.61
N SER A 76 -12.39 -44.03 -51.22
CA SER A 76 -12.00 -42.79 -50.61
C SER A 76 -13.20 -41.90 -50.30
N ILE A 77 -14.18 -41.77 -51.21
CA ILE A 77 -15.39 -40.98 -51.00
C ILE A 77 -16.26 -41.58 -49.88
N LYS A 78 -16.38 -42.91 -49.80
CA LYS A 78 -17.07 -43.58 -48.68
C LYS A 78 -16.44 -43.33 -47.34
N ALA A 79 -15.10 -43.37 -47.22
CA ALA A 79 -14.36 -43.03 -46.00
C ALA A 79 -14.52 -41.57 -45.62
N GLN A 80 -14.46 -40.66 -46.59
CA GLN A 80 -14.64 -39.23 -46.40
C GLN A 80 -16.07 -38.84 -46.00
N LYS A 81 -17.08 -39.64 -46.33
CA LYS A 81 -18.48 -39.43 -45.91
C LYS A 81 -18.63 -39.38 -44.39
N SER A 82 -18.08 -40.39 -43.68
CA SER A 82 -18.10 -40.39 -42.21
C SER A 82 -17.27 -39.24 -41.61
N ALA A 83 -16.12 -38.92 -42.22
CA ALA A 83 -15.30 -37.77 -41.78
C ALA A 83 -16.07 -36.46 -41.95
N TYR A 84 -16.79 -36.25 -43.05
CA TYR A 84 -17.63 -35.07 -43.27
C TYR A 84 -18.72 -34.92 -42.20
N SER A 85 -19.48 -36.00 -41.95
CA SER A 85 -20.55 -36.03 -40.95
C SER A 85 -20.00 -35.66 -39.54
N LYS A 86 -18.90 -36.31 -39.13
CA LYS A 86 -18.23 -36.01 -37.85
C LYS A 86 -17.73 -34.58 -37.76
N THR A 87 -17.17 -34.05 -38.85
CA THR A 87 -16.70 -32.65 -38.90
C THR A 87 -17.87 -31.69 -38.77
N MET A 88 -18.99 -31.94 -39.46
CA MET A 88 -20.19 -31.11 -39.34
C MET A 88 -20.81 -31.15 -37.95
N LEU A 89 -20.90 -32.31 -37.30
CA LEU A 89 -21.35 -32.45 -35.94
C LEU A 89 -20.43 -31.65 -34.98
N GLY A 90 -19.09 -31.75 -35.14
CA GLY A 90 -18.14 -31.01 -34.34
C GLY A 90 -18.24 -29.50 -34.52
N ILE A 91 -18.54 -29.03 -35.73
CA ILE A 91 -18.76 -27.61 -36.00
C ILE A 91 -20.03 -27.09 -35.31
N ILE A 92 -21.13 -27.84 -35.44
CA ILE A 92 -22.46 -27.46 -34.97
C ILE A 92 -22.56 -27.59 -33.43
N SER A 93 -21.89 -28.60 -32.85
CA SER A 93 -21.86 -28.77 -31.38
C SER A 93 -21.31 -27.53 -30.65
N ALA A 94 -20.51 -26.72 -31.34
CA ALA A 94 -20.04 -25.45 -30.80
C ALA A 94 -21.15 -24.39 -30.61
N LEU A 95 -22.34 -24.56 -31.22
CA LEU A 95 -23.54 -23.76 -30.94
C LEU A 95 -24.47 -24.42 -29.94
N SER A 96 -24.36 -25.72 -29.73
CA SER A 96 -25.21 -26.48 -28.81
C SER A 96 -24.79 -26.15 -27.37
N GLY A 97 -25.73 -25.68 -26.56
CA GLY A 97 -25.46 -25.31 -25.18
C GLY A 97 -24.67 -24.00 -24.99
N CYS A 98 -24.46 -23.23 -26.06
CA CYS A 98 -23.81 -21.91 -25.92
C CYS A 98 -24.68 -20.96 -25.12
N GLU A 99 -24.13 -20.47 -23.99
CA GLU A 99 -24.62 -19.25 -23.39
C GLU A 99 -24.16 -18.04 -24.22
N TYR A 100 -25.08 -17.13 -24.50
CA TYR A 100 -24.77 -15.91 -25.22
C TYR A 100 -24.44 -14.82 -24.20
N SER A 101 -23.24 -14.28 -24.30
CA SER A 101 -22.74 -13.28 -23.39
C SER A 101 -23.32 -11.90 -23.68
N GLY A 102 -23.57 -11.14 -22.60
CA GLY A 102 -24.05 -9.78 -22.66
C GLY A 102 -25.21 -9.52 -21.71
N GLU A 103 -25.20 -8.36 -21.09
CA GLU A 103 -26.20 -7.99 -20.10
C GLU A 103 -27.54 -7.59 -20.75
N SER A 104 -27.50 -6.92 -21.91
CA SER A 104 -28.68 -6.53 -22.66
C SER A 104 -29.02 -7.49 -23.82
N SER A 105 -30.29 -7.50 -24.27
CA SER A 105 -30.74 -8.25 -25.45
C SER A 105 -29.93 -7.87 -26.70
N TYR A 106 -29.52 -6.63 -26.85
CA TYR A 106 -28.68 -6.19 -27.98
C TYR A 106 -27.29 -6.82 -27.94
N ALA A 107 -26.61 -6.80 -26.75
CA ALA A 107 -25.30 -7.41 -26.61
C ALA A 107 -25.32 -8.92 -26.84
N ARG A 108 -26.34 -9.60 -26.31
CA ARG A 108 -26.54 -11.02 -26.55
C ARG A 108 -26.82 -11.37 -28.06
N LEU A 109 -27.57 -10.50 -28.73
CA LEU A 109 -27.81 -10.65 -30.17
C LEU A 109 -26.53 -10.47 -31.00
N MET A 110 -25.67 -9.52 -30.63
CA MET A 110 -24.35 -9.34 -31.25
C MET A 110 -23.44 -10.56 -31.06
N ASP A 111 -23.33 -11.09 -29.84
CA ASP A 111 -22.55 -12.29 -29.56
C ASP A 111 -23.08 -13.51 -30.32
N MET A 112 -24.40 -13.65 -30.37
CA MET A 112 -25.09 -14.69 -31.11
C MET A 112 -24.77 -14.64 -32.61
N ARG A 113 -24.89 -13.47 -33.25
CA ARG A 113 -24.49 -13.23 -34.63
C ARG A 113 -23.04 -13.63 -34.86
N GLY A 114 -22.11 -13.13 -34.00
CA GLY A 114 -20.69 -13.43 -34.14
C GLY A 114 -20.35 -14.92 -34.04
N LYS A 115 -21.05 -15.68 -33.19
CA LYS A 115 -20.92 -17.13 -33.09
C LYS A 115 -21.47 -17.83 -34.34
N VAL A 116 -22.66 -17.42 -34.82
CA VAL A 116 -23.27 -17.97 -36.05
C VAL A 116 -22.38 -17.70 -37.25
N ASP A 117 -21.83 -16.50 -37.44
CA ASP A 117 -20.95 -16.16 -38.56
C ASP A 117 -19.66 -17.00 -38.55
N LYS A 118 -19.07 -17.26 -37.37
CA LYS A 118 -17.94 -18.18 -37.23
C LYS A 118 -18.29 -19.60 -37.64
N ILE A 119 -19.47 -20.08 -37.29
CA ILE A 119 -19.95 -21.43 -37.67
C ILE A 119 -20.22 -21.52 -39.19
N LEU A 120 -20.91 -20.54 -39.78
CA LEU A 120 -21.13 -20.46 -41.22
C LEU A 120 -19.79 -20.48 -41.98
N SER A 121 -18.79 -19.73 -41.55
CA SER A 121 -17.45 -19.73 -42.15
C SER A 121 -16.78 -21.09 -42.06
N LYS A 122 -16.89 -21.81 -40.93
CA LYS A 122 -16.33 -23.17 -40.77
C LYS A 122 -17.05 -24.19 -41.64
N ILE A 123 -18.39 -24.09 -41.77
CA ILE A 123 -19.17 -24.95 -42.67
C ILE A 123 -18.71 -24.75 -44.12
N LEU A 124 -18.56 -23.49 -44.57
CA LEU A 124 -18.08 -23.18 -45.92
C LEU A 124 -16.67 -23.74 -46.17
N GLN A 125 -15.76 -23.58 -45.21
CA GLN A 125 -14.43 -24.16 -45.31
C GLN A 125 -14.44 -25.67 -45.37
N SER A 126 -15.26 -26.31 -44.54
CA SER A 126 -15.44 -27.75 -44.53
C SER A 126 -16.03 -28.25 -45.86
N ASN A 127 -17.06 -27.56 -46.38
CA ASN A 127 -17.63 -27.88 -47.68
C ASN A 127 -16.59 -27.80 -48.80
N GLY A 128 -15.68 -26.86 -48.77
CA GLY A 128 -14.53 -26.78 -49.70
C GLY A 128 -13.60 -28.00 -49.60
N SER A 129 -13.31 -28.45 -48.37
CA SER A 129 -12.45 -29.61 -48.13
C SER A 129 -13.07 -30.94 -48.51
N PHE A 130 -14.39 -31.07 -48.37
CA PHE A 130 -15.16 -32.31 -48.73
C PHE A 130 -15.95 -32.17 -50.04
N ARG A 131 -15.47 -31.36 -50.97
CA ARG A 131 -16.16 -31.05 -52.21
C ARG A 131 -16.60 -32.30 -53.02
N GLN A 132 -15.80 -33.34 -53.06
CA GLN A 132 -16.10 -34.59 -53.74
C GLN A 132 -17.28 -35.32 -53.09
N VAL A 133 -17.31 -35.35 -51.73
CA VAL A 133 -18.43 -35.97 -51.00
C VAL A 133 -19.73 -35.23 -51.29
N ILE A 134 -19.70 -33.90 -51.21
CA ILE A 134 -20.87 -33.05 -51.44
C ILE A 134 -21.40 -33.23 -52.87
N TYR A 135 -20.52 -33.31 -53.84
CA TYR A 135 -20.92 -33.59 -55.25
C TYR A 135 -21.52 -34.97 -55.38
N SER A 136 -20.87 -36.02 -54.86
CA SER A 136 -21.31 -37.41 -55.00
C SER A 136 -22.63 -37.71 -54.28
N TYR A 137 -22.95 -37.02 -53.22
CA TYR A 137 -24.18 -37.16 -52.43
C TYR A 137 -25.09 -35.93 -52.54
N SER A 138 -25.06 -35.20 -53.68
CA SER A 138 -25.79 -33.93 -53.87
C SER A 138 -27.29 -34.02 -53.63
N ASN A 139 -27.91 -35.17 -53.86
CA ASN A 139 -29.34 -35.43 -53.63
C ASN A 139 -29.67 -35.65 -52.12
N ASN A 140 -28.70 -35.97 -51.30
CA ASN A 140 -28.87 -36.33 -49.89
C ASN A 140 -28.39 -35.23 -48.91
N ILE A 141 -27.97 -34.06 -49.39
CA ILE A 141 -27.49 -32.92 -48.58
C ILE A 141 -28.54 -31.81 -48.42
N GLY A 142 -29.77 -32.05 -48.76
CA GLY A 142 -30.87 -31.09 -48.73
C GLY A 142 -31.09 -30.51 -47.34
N ASP A 143 -31.07 -31.33 -46.30
CA ASP A 143 -31.26 -30.90 -44.91
C ASP A 143 -30.06 -30.11 -44.38
N PHE A 144 -28.81 -30.44 -44.80
CA PHE A 144 -27.62 -29.59 -44.48
C PHE A 144 -27.78 -28.19 -45.10
N LYS A 145 -28.24 -28.11 -46.38
CA LYS A 145 -28.48 -26.81 -47.03
C LYS A 145 -29.60 -26.04 -46.34
N LYS A 146 -30.67 -26.70 -45.91
CA LYS A 146 -31.79 -26.10 -45.18
C LYS A 146 -31.32 -25.53 -43.82
N ALA A 147 -30.59 -26.32 -43.04
CA ALA A 147 -30.07 -25.88 -41.76
C ALA A 147 -29.07 -24.72 -41.88
N TYR A 148 -28.19 -24.78 -42.91
CA TYR A 148 -27.27 -23.68 -43.24
C TYR A 148 -28.02 -22.37 -43.58
N SER A 149 -29.06 -22.48 -44.44
CA SER A 149 -29.89 -21.33 -44.83
C SER A 149 -30.61 -20.68 -43.64
N ILE A 150 -31.03 -21.47 -42.64
CA ILE A 150 -31.64 -20.96 -41.43
C ILE A 150 -30.59 -20.11 -40.66
N LEU A 151 -29.35 -20.60 -40.47
CA LEU A 151 -28.30 -19.86 -39.79
C LEU A 151 -27.90 -18.57 -40.54
N GLU A 152 -27.81 -18.64 -41.86
CA GLU A 152 -27.53 -17.47 -42.71
C GLU A 152 -28.61 -16.40 -42.58
N GLU A 153 -29.90 -16.79 -42.58
CA GLU A 153 -31.02 -15.86 -42.37
C GLU A 153 -31.03 -15.28 -40.95
N VAL A 154 -30.65 -16.07 -39.93
CA VAL A 154 -30.48 -15.59 -38.56
C VAL A 154 -29.37 -14.50 -38.51
N SER A 155 -28.20 -14.78 -39.09
CA SER A 155 -27.10 -13.81 -39.13
C SER A 155 -27.48 -12.51 -39.83
N LYS A 156 -28.12 -12.62 -41.01
CA LYS A 156 -28.56 -11.47 -41.81
C LYS A 156 -29.58 -10.61 -41.03
N ARG A 157 -30.60 -11.24 -40.44
CA ARG A 157 -31.64 -10.55 -39.69
C ARG A 157 -31.10 -9.92 -38.43
N ALA A 158 -30.23 -10.62 -37.68
CA ALA A 158 -29.54 -10.06 -36.53
C ALA A 158 -28.69 -8.87 -36.94
N GLY A 159 -27.94 -8.95 -38.04
CA GLY A 159 -27.15 -7.87 -38.57
C GLY A 159 -27.94 -6.59 -38.86
N LEU A 160 -29.07 -6.74 -39.58
CA LEU A 160 -29.96 -5.60 -39.88
C LEU A 160 -30.56 -4.96 -38.64
N ALA A 161 -30.94 -5.76 -37.64
CA ALA A 161 -31.47 -5.26 -36.39
C ALA A 161 -30.38 -4.51 -35.56
N ILE A 162 -29.17 -5.06 -35.50
CA ILE A 162 -28.02 -4.45 -34.84
C ILE A 162 -27.69 -3.10 -35.49
N GLU A 163 -27.51 -3.04 -36.80
CA GLU A 163 -27.17 -1.80 -37.51
C GLU A 163 -28.24 -0.73 -37.35
N ARG A 164 -29.51 -1.08 -37.36
CA ARG A 164 -30.60 -0.12 -37.14
C ARG A 164 -30.60 0.50 -35.76
N HIS A 165 -30.23 -0.25 -34.75
CA HIS A 165 -30.32 0.17 -33.34
C HIS A 165 -28.94 0.56 -32.72
N GLU A 166 -27.86 0.55 -33.48
CA GLU A 166 -26.53 0.92 -33.04
C GLU A 166 -26.46 2.31 -32.40
N PRO A 167 -27.09 3.37 -32.95
CA PRO A 167 -27.01 4.70 -32.31
C PRO A 167 -27.65 4.75 -30.92
N GLN A 168 -28.70 3.98 -30.69
CA GLN A 168 -29.39 3.89 -29.41
C GLN A 168 -28.55 3.05 -28.42
N TYR A 169 -27.95 1.97 -28.90
CA TYR A 169 -27.02 1.17 -28.09
C TYR A 169 -25.78 1.97 -27.66
N SER A 170 -25.22 2.79 -28.54
CA SER A 170 -24.11 3.66 -28.22
C SER A 170 -24.45 4.70 -27.14
N ARG A 171 -25.68 5.21 -27.14
CA ARG A 171 -26.16 6.10 -26.07
C ARG A 171 -26.34 5.34 -24.75
N PHE A 172 -26.89 4.14 -24.80
CA PHE A 172 -27.02 3.25 -23.64
C PHE A 172 -25.64 2.91 -23.05
N GLN A 173 -24.66 2.59 -23.89
CA GLN A 173 -23.30 2.32 -23.40
C GLN A 173 -22.67 3.51 -22.68
N ARG A 174 -22.91 4.73 -23.16
CA ARG A 174 -22.44 5.95 -22.47
C ARG A 174 -23.09 6.12 -21.10
N LEU A 175 -24.41 5.91 -21.03
CA LEU A 175 -25.13 5.93 -19.76
C LEU A 175 -24.59 4.87 -18.81
N TYR A 176 -24.42 3.64 -19.30
CA TYR A 176 -23.93 2.50 -18.52
C TYR A 176 -22.50 2.75 -17.97
N SER A 177 -21.65 3.35 -18.80
CA SER A 177 -20.31 3.78 -18.39
C SER A 177 -20.36 4.88 -17.32
N SER A 178 -21.26 5.85 -17.48
CA SER A 178 -21.45 6.92 -16.47
C SER A 178 -21.99 6.38 -15.14
N ILE A 179 -22.80 5.33 -15.16
CA ILE A 179 -23.26 4.65 -13.94
C ILE A 179 -22.06 3.96 -13.25
N ALA A 180 -21.18 3.28 -13.99
CA ALA A 180 -19.99 2.65 -13.43
C ALA A 180 -19.04 3.68 -12.81
N GLU A 181 -18.88 4.83 -13.45
CA GLU A 181 -18.10 5.95 -12.91
C GLU A 181 -18.71 6.48 -11.60
N LEU A 182 -20.02 6.66 -11.56
CA LEU A 182 -20.74 7.11 -10.37
C LEU A 182 -20.57 6.12 -9.19
N GLU A 183 -20.70 4.82 -9.44
CA GLU A 183 -20.47 3.77 -8.43
C GLU A 183 -19.04 3.81 -7.88
N SER A 184 -18.05 4.02 -8.75
CA SER A 184 -16.64 4.17 -8.34
C SER A 184 -16.42 5.41 -7.46
N LEU A 185 -17.06 6.53 -7.79
CA LEU A 185 -16.99 7.76 -6.97
C LEU A 185 -17.60 7.57 -5.59
N TYR A 186 -18.74 6.86 -5.48
CA TYR A 186 -19.33 6.54 -4.18
C TYR A 186 -18.44 5.62 -3.34
N ALA A 187 -17.83 4.60 -3.94
CA ALA A 187 -16.89 3.72 -3.26
C ALA A 187 -15.67 4.50 -2.74
N THR A 188 -15.09 5.34 -3.58
CA THR A 188 -13.96 6.22 -3.19
C THR A 188 -14.34 7.17 -2.06
N SER A 189 -15.54 7.76 -2.09
CA SER A 189 -16.04 8.64 -1.03
C SER A 189 -16.17 7.88 0.30
N SER A 190 -16.69 6.65 0.26
CA SER A 190 -16.82 5.79 1.46
C SER A 190 -15.46 5.43 2.06
N GLU A 191 -14.49 5.03 1.23
CA GLU A 191 -13.12 4.73 1.67
C GLU A 191 -12.44 5.95 2.30
N LEU A 192 -12.59 7.13 1.70
CA LEU A 192 -12.04 8.37 2.25
C LEU A 192 -12.67 8.72 3.60
N ARG A 193 -14.00 8.57 3.75
CA ARG A 193 -14.69 8.80 5.04
C ARG A 193 -14.20 7.84 6.12
N ALA A 194 -14.06 6.56 5.81
CA ALA A 194 -13.53 5.56 6.74
C ALA A 194 -12.09 5.91 7.17
N SER A 195 -11.25 6.32 6.22
CA SER A 195 -9.87 6.74 6.50
C SER A 195 -9.80 8.01 7.37
N ILE A 196 -10.65 9.00 7.10
CA ILE A 196 -10.75 10.24 7.90
C ILE A 196 -11.22 9.91 9.32
N SER A 197 -12.20 9.02 9.48
CA SER A 197 -12.67 8.57 10.80
C SER A 197 -11.55 7.92 11.60
N SER A 198 -10.82 6.98 10.98
CA SER A 198 -9.67 6.30 11.62
C SER A 198 -8.58 7.29 12.08
N LEU A 199 -8.26 8.28 11.23
CA LEU A 199 -7.29 9.33 11.60
C LEU A 199 -7.87 10.26 12.69
N GLY A 200 -9.18 10.47 12.72
CA GLY A 200 -9.88 11.24 13.74
C GLY A 200 -9.77 10.58 15.12
N ASP A 201 -9.95 9.29 15.20
CA ASP A 201 -9.86 8.51 16.44
C ASP A 201 -8.42 8.53 16.99
N MET A 202 -7.41 8.36 16.13
CA MET A 202 -5.99 8.51 16.51
C MET A 202 -5.65 9.92 17.00
N ALA A 203 -6.28 10.96 16.44
CA ALA A 203 -6.08 12.34 16.86
C ALA A 203 -6.84 12.67 18.15
N ALA A 204 -7.97 12.02 18.44
CA ALA A 204 -8.78 12.22 19.65
C ALA A 204 -8.11 11.58 20.88
N GLU A 205 -7.49 10.43 20.75
CA GLU A 205 -6.67 9.81 21.82
C GLU A 205 -5.49 10.72 22.22
N SER A 206 -5.05 11.63 21.34
CA SER A 206 -3.98 12.59 21.60
C SER A 206 -4.49 14.00 21.95
N HIS A 207 -5.70 14.13 22.50
CA HIS A 207 -6.38 15.42 22.72
C HIS A 207 -5.65 16.37 23.72
N ASP A 208 -4.48 15.99 24.25
CA ASP A 208 -3.69 16.80 25.18
C ASP A 208 -2.47 17.49 24.56
N ASN A 209 -2.62 17.95 23.28
CA ASN A 209 -1.55 18.65 22.58
C ASN A 209 -1.07 19.94 23.25
N SER A 210 -1.93 20.63 24.02
CA SER A 210 -1.54 21.82 24.78
C SER A 210 -0.75 21.42 26.03
N ALA A 211 -1.14 20.34 26.70
CA ALA A 211 -0.41 19.77 27.83
C ALA A 211 0.94 19.19 27.39
N GLY A 212 0.99 18.45 26.28
CA GLY A 212 2.22 17.91 25.73
C GLY A 212 3.23 19.00 25.30
N ARG A 213 2.79 20.11 24.71
CA ARG A 213 3.67 21.26 24.41
C ARG A 213 4.15 21.97 25.69
N ALA A 214 3.26 22.12 26.67
CA ALA A 214 3.65 22.71 27.98
C ALA A 214 4.64 21.82 28.73
N GLU A 215 4.45 20.50 28.67
CA GLU A 215 5.37 19.53 29.23
C GLU A 215 6.73 19.53 28.53
N GLY A 216 6.73 19.61 27.19
CA GLY A 216 7.93 19.74 26.37
C GLY A 216 8.76 21.01 26.75
N THR A 217 8.09 22.13 26.99
CA THR A 217 8.75 23.37 27.46
C THR A 217 9.37 23.17 28.82
N LYS A 218 8.66 22.57 29.79
CA LYS A 218 9.20 22.28 31.13
C LYS A 218 10.38 21.31 31.09
N LEU A 219 10.33 20.29 30.22
CA LEU A 219 11.42 19.35 30.00
C LEU A 219 12.66 20.09 29.44
N HIS A 220 12.45 20.98 28.49
CA HIS A 220 13.53 21.79 27.91
C HIS A 220 14.23 22.67 28.96
N GLU A 221 13.44 23.33 29.78
CA GLU A 221 14.00 24.16 30.92
C GLU A 221 14.77 23.29 31.90
N LYS A 222 14.27 22.11 32.28
CA LYS A 222 14.97 21.16 33.14
C LYS A 222 16.30 20.70 32.55
N VAL A 223 16.29 20.28 31.29
CA VAL A 223 17.49 19.86 30.54
C VAL A 223 18.52 20.99 30.52
N TYR A 224 18.11 22.22 30.22
CA TYR A 224 18.97 23.37 30.21
C TYR A 224 19.57 23.64 31.61
N SER A 225 18.77 23.60 32.67
CA SER A 225 19.23 23.81 34.05
C SER A 225 20.24 22.75 34.51
N LEU A 226 20.01 21.49 34.15
CA LEU A 226 20.95 20.40 34.46
C LEU A 226 22.28 20.55 33.72
N ARG A 227 22.25 20.88 32.43
CA ARG A 227 23.48 21.15 31.66
C ARG A 227 24.28 22.29 32.26
N LYS A 228 23.62 23.36 32.71
CA LYS A 228 24.26 24.48 33.38
C LYS A 228 24.92 24.04 34.70
N ARG A 229 24.20 23.27 35.53
CA ARG A 229 24.76 22.74 36.79
C ARG A 229 25.95 21.81 36.57
N ILE A 230 25.90 20.93 35.56
CA ILE A 230 27.03 20.07 35.19
C ILE A 230 28.24 20.90 34.77
N ALA A 231 28.05 21.95 34.00
CA ALA A 231 29.13 22.85 33.58
C ALA A 231 29.74 23.59 34.79
N GLU A 232 28.92 24.09 35.72
CA GLU A 232 29.38 24.75 36.93
C GLU A 232 30.20 23.81 37.84
N GLU A 233 29.69 22.57 38.08
CA GLU A 233 30.42 21.58 38.87
C GLU A 233 31.72 21.13 38.19
N SER A 234 31.70 20.96 36.85
CA SER A 234 32.89 20.61 36.08
C SER A 234 33.96 21.72 36.14
N SER A 235 33.55 22.99 36.09
CA SER A 235 34.46 24.14 36.26
C SER A 235 35.10 24.17 37.65
N ARG A 236 34.31 23.89 38.70
CA ARG A 236 34.82 23.81 40.08
C ARG A 236 35.83 22.67 40.25
N VAL A 237 35.51 21.46 39.68
CA VAL A 237 36.44 20.34 39.68
C VAL A 237 37.75 20.70 39.00
N SER A 238 37.68 21.35 37.82
CA SER A 238 38.88 21.79 37.10
C SER A 238 39.70 22.82 37.86
N SER A 239 39.06 23.78 38.58
CA SER A 239 39.75 24.76 39.41
C SER A 239 40.51 24.08 40.53
N ILE A 240 39.85 23.22 41.31
CA ILE A 240 40.46 22.51 42.43
C ILE A 240 41.59 21.58 41.93
N TYR A 241 41.38 20.91 40.80
CA TYR A 241 42.41 20.03 40.19
C TYR A 241 43.66 20.82 39.81
N ASN A 242 43.53 21.99 39.19
CA ASN A 242 44.64 22.85 38.82
C ASN A 242 45.40 23.36 40.06
N GLU A 243 44.70 23.69 41.15
CA GLU A 243 45.30 24.08 42.38
C GLU A 243 46.14 22.95 43.03
N VAL A 244 45.58 21.73 43.01
CA VAL A 244 46.28 20.52 43.45
C VAL A 244 47.51 20.26 42.59
N GLU A 245 47.42 20.32 41.30
CA GLU A 245 48.53 20.09 40.36
C GLU A 245 49.64 21.15 40.57
N ALA A 246 49.26 22.40 40.76
CA ALA A 246 50.19 23.46 41.02
C ALA A 246 50.95 23.25 42.36
N ALA A 247 50.25 22.78 43.40
CA ALA A 247 50.89 22.48 44.71
C ALA A 247 51.82 21.26 44.55
N LEU A 248 51.43 20.19 43.84
CA LEU A 248 52.31 19.06 43.64
C LEU A 248 53.54 19.38 42.79
N ALA A 249 53.44 20.27 41.81
CA ALA A 249 54.57 20.73 41.01
C ALA A 249 55.71 21.40 41.85
N GLN A 250 55.35 22.09 42.94
CA GLN A 250 56.31 22.77 43.81
C GLN A 250 57.24 21.77 44.47
N ILE A 251 56.78 20.61 44.88
CA ILE A 251 57.56 19.58 45.58
C ILE A 251 58.19 18.53 44.67
N LYS A 252 57.86 18.51 43.38
CA LYS A 252 58.24 17.44 42.40
C LYS A 252 59.77 17.25 42.36
N ARG A 253 60.57 18.29 42.34
CA ARG A 253 62.03 18.18 42.29
C ARG A 253 62.57 17.53 43.51
N SER A 254 62.10 17.92 44.72
CA SER A 254 62.50 17.33 45.98
C SER A 254 62.07 15.89 46.13
N ALA A 255 60.86 15.56 45.62
CA ALA A 255 60.36 14.19 45.59
C ALA A 255 61.26 13.27 44.75
N LYS A 256 61.75 13.72 43.60
CA LYS A 256 62.70 12.94 42.80
C LYS A 256 64.01 12.65 43.54
N LYS A 257 64.54 13.59 44.25
CA LYS A 257 65.75 13.40 45.07
C LYS A 257 65.48 12.47 46.26
N TYR A 258 64.32 12.60 46.91
CA TYR A 258 63.90 11.70 47.99
C TYR A 258 63.75 10.25 47.49
N ASP A 259 63.20 10.04 46.32
CA ASP A 259 63.03 8.73 45.75
C ASP A 259 64.34 7.93 45.51
N HIS A 260 65.50 8.67 45.39
CA HIS A 260 66.81 8.01 45.24
C HIS A 260 67.33 7.45 46.58
N ILE A 261 66.90 8.00 47.72
CA ILE A 261 67.33 7.53 49.06
C ILE A 261 66.26 6.68 49.76
N SER A 262 65.03 6.75 49.31
CA SER A 262 63.89 6.07 49.92
C SER A 262 63.90 4.58 49.53
N ALA A 263 63.78 3.71 50.57
CA ALA A 263 63.58 2.27 50.37
C ALA A 263 62.14 1.86 49.99
N GLU A 264 61.24 2.82 49.89
CA GLU A 264 59.84 2.58 49.62
C GLU A 264 59.61 1.99 48.15
N LYS A 265 58.70 1.06 48.06
CA LYS A 265 58.37 0.43 46.76
C LYS A 265 57.66 1.40 45.83
N GLU A 266 56.79 2.20 46.36
CA GLU A 266 56.08 3.25 45.61
C GLU A 266 56.82 4.58 45.67
N LYS A 267 57.17 5.11 44.51
CA LYS A 267 57.94 6.36 44.40
C LYS A 267 57.03 7.59 44.51
N LEU A 268 57.40 8.55 45.35
CA LEU A 268 56.65 9.80 45.56
C LEU A 268 56.49 10.59 44.25
N SER A 269 57.57 10.64 43.43
CA SER A 269 57.48 11.33 42.13
C SER A 269 56.49 10.71 41.20
N SER A 270 56.32 9.37 41.23
CA SER A 270 55.33 8.64 40.41
C SER A 270 53.90 8.99 40.80
N ILE A 271 53.65 9.18 42.09
CA ILE A 271 52.36 9.67 42.59
C ILE A 271 52.09 11.10 42.12
N ILE A 272 53.09 11.99 42.23
CA ILE A 272 53.00 13.39 41.78
C ILE A 272 52.82 13.48 40.26
N ASP A 273 53.40 12.58 39.50
CA ASP A 273 53.27 12.56 38.02
C ASP A 273 51.90 12.04 37.57
N ASN A 274 51.13 11.39 38.45
CA ASN A 274 49.78 10.94 38.18
C ASN A 274 48.78 11.29 39.30
N PRO A 275 48.39 12.56 39.41
CA PRO A 275 47.48 13.04 40.46
C PRO A 275 46.10 12.35 40.48
N GLU A 276 45.67 11.78 39.37
CA GLU A 276 44.38 11.04 39.27
C GLU A 276 44.34 9.86 40.26
N ARG A 277 45.46 9.19 40.53
CA ARG A 277 45.53 8.11 41.53
C ARG A 277 45.25 8.60 42.95
N LEU A 278 45.64 9.83 43.27
CA LEU A 278 45.35 10.48 44.57
C LEU A 278 43.84 10.77 44.74
N ILE A 279 43.12 10.98 43.63
CA ILE A 279 41.67 11.20 43.63
C ILE A 279 40.92 9.87 43.74
N SER A 280 41.35 8.85 43.01
CA SER A 280 40.61 7.57 42.88
C SER A 280 40.92 6.59 44.03
N GLU A 281 42.12 6.60 44.61
CA GLU A 281 42.59 5.58 45.52
C GLU A 281 42.90 6.16 46.93
N LYS A 282 42.04 5.86 47.92
CA LYS A 282 42.25 6.36 49.30
C LYS A 282 43.58 5.94 49.90
N GLY A 283 43.98 4.69 49.66
CA GLY A 283 45.28 4.17 50.15
C GLY A 283 46.49 4.88 49.55
N THR A 284 46.43 5.30 48.27
CA THR A 284 47.46 6.12 47.63
C THR A 284 47.55 7.51 48.26
N ARG A 285 46.44 8.14 48.69
CA ARG A 285 46.44 9.43 49.42
C ARG A 285 47.11 9.31 50.76
N GLU A 286 46.76 8.32 51.55
CA GLU A 286 47.36 8.10 52.88
C GLU A 286 48.86 7.85 52.73
N ASN A 287 49.29 7.05 51.78
CA ASN A 287 50.67 6.79 51.45
C ASN A 287 51.42 8.07 51.00
N PHE A 288 50.75 8.89 50.12
CA PHE A 288 51.32 10.19 49.70
C PHE A 288 51.64 11.08 50.87
N ILE A 289 50.66 11.29 51.77
CA ILE A 289 50.85 12.17 52.95
C ILE A 289 52.00 11.62 53.82
N ARG A 290 52.05 10.30 54.00
CA ARG A 290 53.17 9.69 54.76
C ARG A 290 54.51 9.93 54.07
N LEU A 291 54.61 9.67 52.74
CA LEU A 291 55.85 9.87 51.98
C LEU A 291 56.30 11.35 51.96
N VAL A 292 55.35 12.32 51.89
CA VAL A 292 55.65 13.73 51.94
C VAL A 292 56.20 14.15 53.32
N LYS A 293 55.65 13.59 54.42
CA LYS A 293 56.16 13.81 55.79
C LYS A 293 57.54 13.14 55.95
N ASP A 294 57.79 12.00 55.48
CA ASP A 294 59.07 11.29 55.48
C ASP A 294 60.14 12.05 54.68
N MET A 295 59.77 12.60 53.52
CA MET A 295 60.61 13.45 52.70
C MET A 295 60.97 14.72 53.47
N ARG A 296 60.03 15.37 54.16
CA ARG A 296 60.26 16.53 55.01
C ARG A 296 61.32 16.23 56.13
N SER A 297 61.12 15.12 56.86
CA SER A 297 62.05 14.69 57.90
C SER A 297 63.48 14.42 57.36
N SER A 298 63.53 13.77 56.19
CA SER A 298 64.79 13.41 55.48
C SER A 298 65.58 14.71 55.08
N ILE A 299 64.89 15.79 54.73
CA ILE A 299 65.48 17.09 54.39
C ILE A 299 65.96 17.76 55.63
N SER A 300 65.15 17.81 56.72
CA SER A 300 65.54 18.40 57.97
C SER A 300 66.72 17.70 58.67
N GLU A 301 66.88 16.41 58.48
CA GLU A 301 67.97 15.54 58.91
C GLU A 301 69.22 15.65 58.02
N SER A 302 69.23 16.50 57.00
CA SER A 302 70.30 16.59 55.98
C SER A 302 70.62 15.29 55.22
N LYS A 303 69.70 14.34 55.16
CA LYS A 303 69.88 13.10 54.44
C LYS A 303 69.79 13.28 52.92
N ILE A 304 69.20 14.39 52.47
CA ILE A 304 69.04 14.80 51.09
C ILE A 304 69.79 16.08 50.84
N ASP A 305 70.73 16.08 49.89
CA ASP A 305 71.43 17.29 49.46
C ASP A 305 70.51 18.18 48.59
N ILE A 306 70.00 19.23 49.24
CA ILE A 306 69.07 20.18 48.61
C ILE A 306 69.60 21.58 48.88
N LYS A 307 69.62 22.44 47.83
CA LYS A 307 69.89 23.90 48.05
C LYS A 307 68.69 24.55 48.76
N ASN A 308 68.97 25.37 49.74
CA ASN A 308 67.97 26.07 50.56
C ASN A 308 66.95 25.12 51.20
N PRO A 309 67.37 24.24 52.12
CA PRO A 309 66.48 23.24 52.72
C PRO A 309 65.33 23.87 53.51
N GLU A 310 65.49 25.02 54.13
CA GLU A 310 64.41 25.71 54.83
C GLU A 310 63.29 26.15 53.92
N ASP A 311 63.57 26.65 52.69
CA ASP A 311 62.56 27.07 51.72
C ASP A 311 61.77 25.89 51.21
N ILE A 312 62.46 24.76 51.06
CA ILE A 312 61.80 23.51 50.58
C ILE A 312 60.91 22.91 51.69
N ILE A 313 61.39 22.93 52.97
CA ILE A 313 60.58 22.52 54.14
C ILE A 313 59.34 23.38 54.25
N ASN A 314 59.46 24.70 54.14
CA ASN A 314 58.33 25.62 54.15
C ASN A 314 57.35 25.33 52.98
N THR A 315 57.87 24.95 51.81
CA THR A 315 57.05 24.59 50.68
C THR A 315 56.32 23.29 50.94
N ILE A 316 56.99 22.28 51.53
CA ILE A 316 56.34 21.00 51.89
C ILE A 316 55.25 21.22 52.95
N ASP A 317 55.56 22.06 53.98
CA ASP A 317 54.60 22.43 55.02
C ASP A 317 53.35 23.10 54.39
N ARG A 318 53.55 24.02 53.45
CA ARG A 318 52.41 24.61 52.71
C ARG A 318 51.60 23.56 51.92
N VAL A 319 52.25 22.58 51.32
CA VAL A 319 51.53 21.47 50.60
C VAL A 319 50.79 20.61 51.61
N ILE A 320 51.29 20.32 52.76
CA ILE A 320 50.63 19.62 53.86
C ILE A 320 49.43 20.43 54.37
N ASP A 321 49.65 21.69 54.68
CA ASP A 321 48.63 22.63 55.22
C ASP A 321 47.59 23.03 54.19
N PHE A 322 47.86 22.83 52.89
CA PHE A 322 46.93 23.10 51.80
C PHE A 322 45.65 22.22 51.85
N GLY A 323 45.61 21.24 52.74
CA GLY A 323 44.44 20.33 52.83
C GLY A 323 44.24 19.43 51.57
N MET A 324 45.37 18.85 51.13
CA MET A 324 45.38 18.05 49.91
C MET A 324 44.34 16.89 49.93
N ALA A 325 44.17 16.26 51.10
CA ALA A 325 43.23 15.15 51.26
C ALA A 325 41.78 15.63 51.11
N GLU A 326 41.41 16.73 51.70
CA GLU A 326 40.10 17.36 51.69
C GLU A 326 39.73 17.79 50.25
N ARG A 327 40.70 18.40 49.53
CA ARG A 327 40.47 18.80 48.13
C ARG A 327 40.28 17.63 47.17
N MET A 328 40.98 16.54 47.38
CA MET A 328 40.79 15.31 46.60
C MET A 328 39.45 14.64 46.90
N ASP A 329 39.02 14.65 48.16
CA ASP A 329 37.68 14.18 48.52
C ASP A 329 36.59 15.07 47.92
N GLU A 330 36.85 16.41 47.89
CA GLU A 330 35.92 17.33 47.19
C GLU A 330 35.83 17.05 45.70
N ILE A 331 36.96 16.84 45.01
CA ILE A 331 36.95 16.46 43.59
C ILE A 331 36.14 15.15 43.37
N SER A 332 36.41 14.14 44.20
CA SER A 332 35.72 12.84 44.10
C SER A 332 34.22 12.95 44.32
N SER A 333 33.82 13.74 45.35
CA SER A 333 32.41 14.01 45.65
C SER A 333 31.73 14.76 44.51
N ARG A 334 32.33 15.83 43.98
CA ARG A 334 31.80 16.59 42.85
C ARG A 334 31.70 15.77 41.57
N ARG A 335 32.67 14.88 41.28
CA ARG A 335 32.62 13.94 40.16
C ARG A 335 31.44 12.97 40.29
N ASN A 336 31.11 12.53 41.51
CA ASN A 336 29.93 11.68 41.73
C ASN A 336 28.62 12.47 41.50
N ILE A 337 28.57 13.73 41.92
CA ILE A 337 27.46 14.65 41.64
C ILE A 337 27.29 14.83 40.12
N ILE A 338 28.38 15.10 39.41
CA ILE A 338 28.37 15.25 37.94
C ILE A 338 27.81 13.98 37.28
N ARG A 339 28.26 12.78 37.71
CA ARG A 339 27.78 11.51 37.18
C ARG A 339 26.28 11.31 37.40
N SER A 340 25.79 11.62 38.60
CA SER A 340 24.35 11.56 38.90
C SER A 340 23.54 12.54 38.04
N LEU A 341 24.00 13.78 37.88
CA LEU A 341 23.36 14.79 37.05
C LEU A 341 23.37 14.37 35.56
N GLN A 342 24.44 13.73 35.10
CA GLN A 342 24.51 13.17 33.71
C GLN A 342 23.52 12.04 33.50
N GLN A 343 23.33 11.17 34.48
CA GLN A 343 22.32 10.11 34.40
C GLN A 343 20.89 10.68 34.34
N GLU A 344 20.61 11.68 35.17
CA GLU A 344 19.33 12.39 35.17
C GLU A 344 19.10 13.10 33.82
N LEU A 345 20.13 13.79 33.33
CA LEU A 345 20.07 14.44 32.00
C LEU A 345 19.75 13.47 30.89
N TYR A 346 20.44 12.32 30.84
CA TYR A 346 20.18 11.29 29.82
C TYR A 346 18.75 10.78 29.83
N SER A 347 18.18 10.53 31.02
CA SER A 347 16.79 10.07 31.15
C SER A 347 15.80 11.13 30.67
N LEU A 348 16.03 12.41 30.97
CA LEU A 348 15.16 13.51 30.54
C LEU A 348 15.27 13.79 29.03
N GLU A 349 16.47 13.70 28.46
CA GLU A 349 16.68 13.85 27.02
C GLU A 349 15.94 12.76 26.25
N LYS A 350 15.99 11.51 26.70
CA LYS A 350 15.23 10.41 26.11
C LYS A 350 13.72 10.66 26.16
N THR A 351 13.20 11.06 27.31
CA THR A 351 11.77 11.40 27.45
C THR A 351 11.37 12.56 26.55
N LYS A 352 12.23 13.56 26.38
CA LYS A 352 12.00 14.69 25.47
C LYS A 352 11.95 14.25 24.02
N GLU A 353 12.86 13.36 23.58
CA GLU A 353 12.87 12.83 22.22
C GLU A 353 11.60 12.02 21.92
N GLU A 354 11.15 11.19 22.86
CA GLU A 354 9.93 10.41 22.75
C GLU A 354 8.68 11.31 22.62
N LEU A 355 8.61 12.37 23.43
CA LEU A 355 7.53 13.36 23.39
C LEU A 355 7.52 14.14 22.06
N GLU A 356 8.68 14.61 21.58
CA GLU A 356 8.81 15.32 20.31
C GLU A 356 8.48 14.43 19.12
N ALA A 357 8.82 13.13 19.17
CA ALA A 357 8.44 12.16 18.15
C ALA A 357 6.91 11.95 18.11
N GLY A 358 6.29 11.84 19.27
CA GLY A 358 4.83 11.78 19.42
C GLY A 358 4.13 13.01 18.82
N LEU A 359 4.58 14.21 19.18
CA LEU A 359 4.01 15.46 18.65
C LEU A 359 4.13 15.58 17.14
N ARG A 360 5.29 15.20 16.57
CA ARG A 360 5.49 15.17 15.11
C ARG A 360 4.58 14.16 14.40
N SER A 361 4.33 13.01 15.02
CA SER A 361 3.39 12.01 14.47
C SER A 361 1.96 12.55 14.42
N ILE A 362 1.52 13.23 15.47
CA ILE A 362 0.19 13.85 15.56
C ILE A 362 0.02 14.96 14.51
N GLU A 363 1.06 15.79 14.33
CA GLU A 363 1.02 16.89 13.34
C GLU A 363 0.91 16.34 11.91
N LYS A 364 1.68 15.29 11.57
CA LYS A 364 1.56 14.60 10.29
C LYS A 364 0.18 13.96 10.09
N SER A 365 -0.41 13.39 11.15
CA SER A 365 -1.76 12.81 11.06
C SER A 365 -2.81 13.90 10.80
N LYS A 366 -2.68 15.08 11.40
CA LYS A 366 -3.56 16.23 11.14
C LYS A 366 -3.46 16.73 9.70
N GLU A 367 -2.23 16.92 9.20
CA GLU A 367 -1.99 17.31 7.81
C GLU A 367 -2.56 16.28 6.82
N SER A 368 -2.37 14.99 7.12
CA SER A 368 -2.93 13.92 6.30
C SER A 368 -4.46 13.93 6.31
N LYS A 369 -5.08 14.18 7.46
CA LYS A 369 -6.53 14.30 7.59
C LYS A 369 -7.08 15.47 6.77
N GLU A 370 -6.47 16.66 6.86
CA GLU A 370 -6.87 17.82 6.05
C GLU A 370 -6.79 17.53 4.54
N GLN A 371 -5.69 16.91 4.09
CA GLN A 371 -5.54 16.51 2.70
C GLN A 371 -6.61 15.51 2.24
N MET A 372 -7.00 14.58 3.11
CA MET A 372 -8.07 13.63 2.80
C MET A 372 -9.45 14.29 2.80
N GLU A 373 -9.71 15.25 3.68
CA GLU A 373 -10.93 16.02 3.69
C GLU A 373 -11.08 16.87 2.43
N ASP A 374 -9.99 17.47 1.94
CA ASP A 374 -10.01 18.22 0.67
C ASP A 374 -10.27 17.31 -0.53
N LYS A 375 -9.65 16.11 -0.56
CA LYS A 375 -9.95 15.10 -1.58
C LYS A 375 -11.41 14.65 -1.51
N LEU A 376 -11.94 14.42 -0.32
CA LEU A 376 -13.35 14.04 -0.14
C LEU A 376 -14.29 15.10 -0.69
N ARG A 377 -14.06 16.38 -0.41
CA ARG A 377 -14.85 17.49 -0.97
C ARG A 377 -14.83 17.53 -2.50
N ALA A 378 -13.65 17.25 -3.10
CA ALA A 378 -13.52 17.18 -4.56
C ALA A 378 -14.34 16.01 -5.13
N VAL A 379 -14.20 14.81 -4.54
CA VAL A 379 -14.95 13.60 -4.94
C VAL A 379 -16.46 13.79 -4.76
N GLU A 380 -16.93 14.39 -3.67
CA GLU A 380 -18.35 14.65 -3.43
C GLU A 380 -18.94 15.64 -4.46
N LYS A 381 -18.17 16.65 -4.85
CA LYS A 381 -18.57 17.59 -5.93
C LYS A 381 -18.69 16.85 -7.26
N GLU A 382 -17.72 16.00 -7.59
CA GLU A 382 -17.73 15.19 -8.82
C GLU A 382 -18.86 14.16 -8.81
N THR A 383 -19.11 13.50 -7.69
CA THR A 383 -20.23 12.60 -7.47
C THR A 383 -21.58 13.29 -7.72
N THR A 384 -21.74 14.51 -7.23
CA THR A 384 -22.96 15.29 -7.43
C THR A 384 -23.17 15.65 -8.91
N ALA A 385 -22.10 16.02 -9.62
CA ALA A 385 -22.15 16.32 -11.04
C ALA A 385 -22.43 15.07 -11.89
N SER A 386 -21.75 13.95 -11.58
CA SER A 386 -21.96 12.67 -12.26
C SER A 386 -23.38 12.13 -12.03
N LYS A 387 -23.91 12.24 -10.81
CA LYS A 387 -25.28 11.88 -10.48
C LYS A 387 -26.29 12.67 -11.33
N ALA A 388 -26.15 13.99 -11.40
CA ALA A 388 -27.03 14.84 -12.21
C ALA A 388 -26.98 14.46 -13.70
N LYS A 389 -25.79 14.15 -14.24
CA LYS A 389 -25.58 13.70 -15.61
C LYS A 389 -26.27 12.35 -15.90
N VAL A 390 -26.20 11.41 -14.96
CA VAL A 390 -26.87 10.09 -15.10
C VAL A 390 -28.38 10.28 -15.05
N GLU A 391 -28.92 11.08 -14.12
CA GLU A 391 -30.37 11.38 -14.00
C GLU A 391 -30.91 12.05 -15.28
N GLU A 392 -30.17 13.02 -15.86
CA GLU A 392 -30.47 13.67 -17.12
C GLU A 392 -30.44 12.68 -18.28
N SER A 393 -29.40 11.86 -18.39
CA SER A 393 -29.28 10.85 -19.43
C SER A 393 -30.42 9.82 -19.39
N PHE A 394 -30.88 9.46 -18.21
CA PHE A 394 -32.04 8.58 -18.02
C PHE A 394 -33.32 9.22 -18.53
N MET A 395 -33.50 10.50 -18.24
CA MET A 395 -34.65 11.26 -18.74
C MET A 395 -34.63 11.37 -20.27
N ASP A 396 -33.47 11.67 -20.86
CA ASP A 396 -33.29 11.84 -22.30
C ASP A 396 -33.49 10.53 -23.08
N LEU A 397 -33.01 9.40 -22.53
CA LEU A 397 -33.09 8.11 -23.21
C LEU A 397 -34.46 7.44 -23.06
N TYR A 398 -35.06 7.52 -21.87
CA TYR A 398 -36.24 6.71 -21.54
C TYR A 398 -37.47 7.54 -21.18
N GLY A 399 -37.35 8.87 -21.09
CA GLY A 399 -38.45 9.75 -20.65
C GLY A 399 -38.84 9.52 -19.19
N LYS A 400 -38.00 8.84 -18.39
CA LYS A 400 -38.24 8.53 -16.99
C LYS A 400 -37.40 9.47 -16.11
N LYS A 401 -38.07 10.14 -15.17
CA LYS A 401 -37.38 10.96 -14.20
C LYS A 401 -37.06 10.14 -12.96
N ILE A 402 -35.78 9.86 -12.75
CA ILE A 402 -35.27 9.14 -11.59
C ILE A 402 -34.57 10.08 -10.63
N ARG A 403 -34.43 9.68 -9.37
CA ARG A 403 -33.57 10.28 -8.35
C ARG A 403 -32.71 9.19 -7.75
N ILE A 404 -31.43 9.31 -7.94
CA ILE A 404 -30.48 8.33 -7.42
C ILE A 404 -30.27 8.58 -5.93
N VAL A 405 -30.42 7.57 -5.13
CA VAL A 405 -30.10 7.57 -3.69
C VAL A 405 -28.95 6.61 -3.43
N PRO A 406 -28.01 6.98 -2.56
CA PRO A 406 -26.95 6.06 -2.16
C PRO A 406 -27.58 4.83 -1.49
N ASP A 407 -26.91 3.69 -1.59
CA ASP A 407 -27.28 2.54 -0.80
C ASP A 407 -27.10 2.91 0.68
N GLN A 408 -28.07 2.63 1.53
CA GLN A 408 -27.95 2.95 2.95
C GLN A 408 -26.74 2.19 3.49
N GLU A 409 -25.78 2.93 4.05
CA GLU A 409 -24.71 2.34 4.83
C GLU A 409 -25.35 1.62 6.04
N TYR A 410 -25.16 0.31 6.10
CA TYR A 410 -25.50 -0.50 7.26
C TYR A 410 -24.42 -0.35 8.34
#